data_ed3706902fdcb7236fcf5d3ccc7d6945
#
_entry.id   ed3706902fdcb7236fcf5d3ccc7d6945
#
_cell.length_a   1.000
_cell.length_b   1.000
_cell.length_c   1.000
_cell.angle_alpha   90.00
_cell.angle_beta   90.00
_cell.angle_gamma   90.00
#
_symmetry.space_group_name_H-M   'P 1'
#
loop_
_entity.id
_entity.type
_entity.pdbx_description
1 polymer ?
#
loop_
_entity_poly.entity_id
_entity_poly.type
_entity_poly.pdbx_seq_one_letter_code
_entity_poly.pdbx_strand_id
1 'polypeptide(L)'
;MPENRLQKSSVRSVRNFAGLRSTRPPLVRMLRIHELLSGGRYPNCSGLAREFEVSAKTVQRDVDFMRDQLVLPVEYDRRRHGFAYSRPVGQFPLITVSEGELVALLVAQKAVEQYRGTSFEKPLQTAFQKLVSSLTDEASISLHELSEAVSFHSAGVPNGQIKVFEVLTSAVMASQLVEFSYLSLRASKPELRRAAPYHLACINNQWYLIGDDQARGQLRTFALTRIESVRNLKIPFKRPADFSVTKMLSGSFAAFEADRTRRVRIWFDAFAARLVSERQWHKSQQIRAIGEGAIELTMRVGVAPDLESWILGWGDHAQVIEPADLRNRISSTIQSMAARY
;
A
#
# COMPACT_ATOMS: atom_id res chain seq x y z
N MET A 1 -6.68 -37.45 -29.37
CA MET A 1 -6.83 -36.18 -30.05
C MET A 1 -8.10 -35.51 -29.55
N PRO A 2 -8.01 -34.42 -28.78
CA PRO A 2 -8.65 -33.15 -29.18
C PRO A 2 -7.75 -31.97 -28.87
N GLU A 3 -7.25 -31.37 -29.89
CA GLU A 3 -6.65 -30.03 -29.87
C GLU A 3 -7.71 -28.97 -30.17
N ASN A 4 -7.49 -27.76 -29.59
CA ASN A 4 -8.07 -26.49 -30.06
C ASN A 4 -9.36 -25.98 -29.38
N ARG A 5 -9.23 -25.56 -28.09
CA ARG A 5 -10.26 -24.69 -27.45
C ARG A 5 -9.72 -23.54 -26.56
N LEU A 6 -8.50 -23.09 -26.73
CA LEU A 6 -7.94 -22.02 -25.84
C LEU A 6 -7.58 -20.67 -26.53
N GLN A 7 -8.06 -20.44 -27.75
CA GLN A 7 -7.70 -19.19 -28.47
C GLN A 7 -8.87 -18.24 -28.78
N LYS A 8 -10.03 -18.38 -28.13
CA LYS A 8 -11.21 -17.53 -28.46
C LYS A 8 -11.69 -16.59 -27.34
N SER A 9 -11.00 -16.43 -26.20
CA SER A 9 -11.49 -15.60 -25.10
C SER A 9 -10.93 -14.16 -25.02
N SER A 10 -9.90 -13.79 -25.79
CA SER A 10 -9.31 -12.44 -25.70
C SER A 10 -9.88 -11.40 -26.67
N VAL A 11 -10.73 -11.81 -27.63
CA VAL A 11 -11.24 -10.90 -28.69
C VAL A 11 -12.62 -10.27 -28.36
N ARG A 12 -13.25 -10.63 -27.25
CA ARG A 12 -14.61 -10.15 -26.92
C ARG A 12 -14.70 -8.82 -26.17
N SER A 13 -13.62 -8.27 -25.66
CA SER A 13 -13.64 -7.05 -24.83
C SER A 13 -13.65 -5.72 -25.60
N VAL A 14 -13.35 -5.70 -26.91
CA VAL A 14 -13.16 -4.44 -27.67
C VAL A 14 -14.41 -4.03 -28.48
N ARG A 15 -15.49 -4.83 -28.49
CA ARG A 15 -16.66 -4.56 -29.38
C ARG A 15 -17.69 -3.54 -28.86
N ASN A 16 -17.55 -2.96 -27.68
CA ASN A 16 -18.61 -2.09 -27.11
C ASN A 16 -18.34 -0.58 -27.15
N PHE A 17 -17.39 -0.08 -27.94
CA PHE A 17 -17.15 1.37 -28.09
C PHE A 17 -17.81 2.01 -29.32
N ALA A 18 -18.73 1.35 -29.98
CA ALA A 18 -19.34 1.79 -31.25
C ALA A 18 -20.48 2.82 -31.14
N GLY A 19 -20.66 3.47 -29.96
CA GLY A 19 -21.86 4.30 -29.70
C GLY A 19 -21.64 5.80 -29.42
N LEU A 20 -20.42 6.34 -29.46
CA LEU A 20 -20.17 7.77 -29.19
C LEU A 20 -19.88 8.54 -30.51
N ARG A 21 -20.87 9.24 -31.01
CA ARG A 21 -20.72 10.30 -32.04
C ARG A 21 -20.06 11.52 -31.36
N SER A 22 -18.76 11.56 -31.34
CA SER A 22 -17.89 12.71 -31.05
C SER A 22 -16.45 12.25 -31.33
N THR A 23 -15.62 13.10 -31.95
CA THR A 23 -14.23 12.84 -32.27
C THR A 23 -13.59 11.88 -31.28
N ARG A 24 -13.23 10.66 -31.71
CA ARG A 24 -12.69 9.61 -30.82
C ARG A 24 -11.58 10.19 -29.96
N PRO A 25 -11.57 9.96 -28.63
CA PRO A 25 -10.52 10.48 -27.75
C PRO A 25 -9.12 10.12 -28.28
N PRO A 26 -8.08 10.96 -28.09
CA PRO A 26 -6.75 10.71 -28.63
C PRO A 26 -6.20 9.31 -28.28
N LEU A 27 -6.40 8.85 -27.06
CA LEU A 27 -6.00 7.52 -26.62
C LEU A 27 -6.63 6.39 -27.44
N VAL A 28 -7.92 6.49 -27.74
CA VAL A 28 -8.63 5.47 -28.55
C VAL A 28 -8.09 5.42 -29.97
N ARG A 29 -7.72 6.58 -30.55
CA ARG A 29 -7.10 6.66 -31.88
C ARG A 29 -5.70 6.04 -31.85
N MET A 30 -4.86 6.38 -30.86
CA MET A 30 -3.50 5.83 -30.74
C MET A 30 -3.52 4.31 -30.52
N LEU A 31 -4.43 3.79 -29.70
CA LEU A 31 -4.60 2.33 -29.53
C LEU A 31 -4.98 1.67 -30.86
N ARG A 32 -5.87 2.27 -31.64
CA ARG A 32 -6.24 1.73 -32.94
C ARG A 32 -5.09 1.79 -33.94
N ILE A 33 -4.28 2.86 -33.94
CA ILE A 33 -3.06 2.96 -34.74
C ILE A 33 -2.11 1.83 -34.34
N HIS A 34 -1.89 1.63 -33.06
CA HIS A 34 -1.04 0.55 -32.54
C HIS A 34 -1.49 -0.84 -33.03
N GLU A 35 -2.77 -1.16 -32.95
CA GLU A 35 -3.35 -2.42 -33.46
C GLU A 35 -3.02 -2.62 -34.96
N LEU A 36 -3.16 -1.57 -35.77
CA LEU A 36 -2.86 -1.64 -37.19
C LEU A 36 -1.38 -1.82 -37.46
N LEU A 37 -0.50 -1.10 -36.73
CA LEU A 37 0.96 -1.22 -36.86
C LEU A 37 1.44 -2.61 -36.43
N SER A 38 0.96 -3.12 -35.27
CA SER A 38 1.27 -4.45 -34.77
C SER A 38 0.76 -5.56 -35.69
N GLY A 39 -0.37 -5.32 -36.37
CA GLY A 39 -0.92 -6.20 -37.40
C GLY A 39 -0.24 -6.11 -38.77
N GLY A 40 0.80 -5.28 -38.95
CA GLY A 40 1.55 -5.13 -40.20
C GLY A 40 0.74 -4.51 -41.35
N ARG A 41 -0.23 -3.62 -41.04
CA ARG A 41 -1.17 -3.08 -42.07
C ARG A 41 -0.77 -1.77 -42.71
N TYR A 42 0.36 -1.18 -42.33
CA TYR A 42 0.93 0.04 -42.92
C TYR A 42 -0.08 1.20 -43.08
N PRO A 43 -0.78 1.62 -42.00
CA PRO A 43 -1.72 2.71 -42.06
C PRO A 43 -1.05 4.03 -42.45
N ASN A 44 -1.75 4.93 -43.14
CA ASN A 44 -1.30 6.28 -43.44
C ASN A 44 -2.24 7.34 -42.88
N CYS A 45 -1.78 8.60 -42.80
CA CYS A 45 -2.56 9.68 -42.19
C CYS A 45 -3.90 9.90 -42.87
N SER A 46 -3.98 9.77 -44.21
CA SER A 46 -5.22 10.01 -44.96
C SER A 46 -6.26 8.91 -44.76
N GLY A 47 -5.84 7.66 -44.66
CA GLY A 47 -6.71 6.52 -44.35
C GLY A 47 -7.26 6.57 -42.93
N LEU A 48 -6.36 6.81 -41.96
CA LEU A 48 -6.70 6.95 -40.55
C LEU A 48 -7.60 8.18 -40.29
N ALA A 49 -7.33 9.30 -40.98
CA ALA A 49 -8.16 10.51 -40.87
C ALA A 49 -9.62 10.25 -41.25
N ARG A 50 -9.85 9.44 -42.27
CA ARG A 50 -11.22 9.02 -42.70
C ARG A 50 -11.82 8.03 -41.68
N GLU A 51 -11.05 7.05 -41.18
CA GLU A 51 -11.53 6.08 -40.21
C GLU A 51 -11.92 6.75 -38.88
N PHE A 52 -11.19 7.78 -38.46
CA PHE A 52 -11.38 8.45 -37.16
C PHE A 52 -12.25 9.70 -37.24
N GLU A 53 -12.65 10.13 -38.48
CA GLU A 53 -13.40 11.37 -38.72
C GLU A 53 -12.68 12.62 -38.21
N VAL A 54 -11.35 12.68 -38.37
CA VAL A 54 -10.48 13.80 -37.96
C VAL A 54 -9.60 14.26 -39.12
N SER A 55 -8.86 15.36 -38.93
CA SER A 55 -7.92 15.84 -39.96
C SER A 55 -6.68 14.94 -40.01
N ALA A 56 -6.03 14.86 -41.19
CA ALA A 56 -4.74 14.18 -41.34
C ALA A 56 -3.66 14.78 -40.42
N LYS A 57 -3.72 16.10 -40.13
CA LYS A 57 -2.85 16.79 -39.19
C LYS A 57 -3.05 16.30 -37.75
N THR A 58 -4.28 15.94 -37.36
CA THR A 58 -4.59 15.37 -36.06
C THR A 58 -3.98 13.97 -35.94
N VAL A 59 -4.10 13.15 -36.96
CA VAL A 59 -3.47 11.80 -37.00
C VAL A 59 -1.95 11.91 -36.93
N GLN A 60 -1.35 12.86 -37.67
CA GLN A 60 0.10 13.06 -37.61
C GLN A 60 0.57 13.41 -36.22
N ARG A 61 -0.15 14.28 -35.50
CA ARG A 61 0.15 14.59 -34.10
C ARG A 61 0.05 13.38 -33.18
N ASP A 62 -0.96 12.52 -33.39
CA ASP A 62 -1.10 11.30 -32.62
C ASP A 62 0.11 10.35 -32.88
N VAL A 63 0.55 10.21 -34.14
CA VAL A 63 1.71 9.41 -34.52
C VAL A 63 3.01 10.01 -33.96
N ASP A 64 3.17 11.34 -34.04
CA ASP A 64 4.33 12.04 -33.47
C ASP A 64 4.38 11.87 -31.96
N PHE A 65 3.24 11.95 -31.27
CA PHE A 65 3.14 11.67 -29.85
C PHE A 65 3.52 10.22 -29.50
N MET A 66 3.04 9.25 -30.29
CA MET A 66 3.42 7.84 -30.14
C MET A 66 4.93 7.63 -30.29
N ARG A 67 5.57 8.30 -31.26
CA ARG A 67 7.00 8.20 -31.48
C ARG A 67 7.82 8.95 -30.44
N ASP A 68 7.48 10.23 -30.16
CA ASP A 68 8.35 11.16 -29.45
C ASP A 68 8.10 11.15 -27.92
N GLN A 69 6.87 10.89 -27.48
CA GLN A 69 6.50 10.88 -26.06
C GLN A 69 6.36 9.45 -25.49
N LEU A 70 5.80 8.53 -26.28
CA LEU A 70 5.67 7.13 -25.86
C LEU A 70 6.88 6.28 -26.31
N VAL A 71 7.85 6.89 -26.98
CA VAL A 71 9.10 6.25 -27.44
C VAL A 71 8.85 4.98 -28.27
N LEU A 72 7.68 4.94 -28.97
CA LEU A 72 7.34 3.81 -29.82
C LEU A 72 8.16 3.86 -31.13
N PRO A 73 8.69 2.74 -31.62
CA PRO A 73 9.55 2.68 -32.81
C PRO A 73 8.72 2.81 -34.10
N VAL A 74 7.98 3.92 -34.25
CA VAL A 74 7.13 4.18 -35.42
C VAL A 74 7.96 4.85 -36.51
N GLU A 75 8.05 4.21 -37.67
CA GLU A 75 8.73 4.72 -38.86
C GLU A 75 7.77 4.76 -40.06
N TYR A 76 8.06 5.63 -41.05
CA TYR A 76 7.31 5.70 -42.28
C TYR A 76 7.98 4.87 -43.38
N ASP A 77 7.29 3.81 -43.80
CA ASP A 77 7.72 2.99 -44.96
C ASP A 77 7.31 3.65 -46.28
N ARG A 78 8.32 4.20 -47.00
CA ARG A 78 8.11 4.88 -48.27
C ARG A 78 7.65 3.92 -49.39
N ARG A 79 8.00 2.63 -49.33
CA ARG A 79 7.62 1.64 -50.35
C ARG A 79 6.15 1.25 -50.22
N ARG A 80 5.67 1.16 -48.99
CA ARG A 80 4.28 0.77 -48.67
C ARG A 80 3.39 1.96 -48.38
N HIS A 81 3.94 3.17 -48.47
CA HIS A 81 3.20 4.45 -48.25
C HIS A 81 2.42 4.49 -46.93
N GLY A 82 3.00 3.96 -45.86
CA GLY A 82 2.34 3.91 -44.53
C GLY A 82 3.33 3.79 -43.39
N PHE A 83 2.82 3.94 -42.18
CA PHE A 83 3.63 3.75 -40.95
C PHE A 83 3.79 2.28 -40.62
N ALA A 84 4.92 1.93 -39.97
CA ALA A 84 5.21 0.61 -39.44
C ALA A 84 6.04 0.73 -38.16
N TYR A 85 6.05 -0.29 -37.34
CA TYR A 85 7.06 -0.43 -36.29
C TYR A 85 8.36 -0.97 -36.87
N SER A 86 9.51 -0.34 -36.56
CA SER A 86 10.84 -0.83 -36.98
C SER A 86 11.31 -2.04 -36.18
N ARG A 87 10.71 -2.28 -35.00
CA ARG A 87 10.89 -3.50 -34.19
C ARG A 87 9.55 -3.94 -33.60
N PRO A 88 9.37 -5.23 -33.26
CA PRO A 88 8.13 -5.67 -32.62
C PRO A 88 7.82 -4.90 -31.34
N VAL A 89 6.56 -4.52 -31.15
CA VAL A 89 6.03 -3.87 -29.94
C VAL A 89 4.97 -4.79 -29.36
N GLY A 90 5.22 -5.30 -28.13
CA GLY A 90 4.34 -6.27 -27.50
C GLY A 90 3.03 -5.67 -27.00
N GLN A 91 3.09 -4.51 -26.34
CA GLN A 91 1.91 -3.81 -25.82
C GLN A 91 2.04 -2.30 -26.02
N PHE A 92 0.88 -1.61 -26.14
CA PHE A 92 0.86 -0.17 -26.17
C PHE A 92 1.16 0.39 -24.77
N PRO A 93 2.18 1.23 -24.57
CA PRO A 93 2.52 1.79 -23.28
C PRO A 93 1.43 2.79 -22.87
N LEU A 94 0.62 2.43 -21.89
CA LEU A 94 -0.40 3.30 -21.33
C LEU A 94 0.16 4.25 -20.26
N ILE A 95 1.36 3.95 -19.75
CA ILE A 95 2.02 4.67 -18.67
C ILE A 95 3.46 4.98 -19.09
N THR A 96 3.80 6.26 -19.13
CA THR A 96 5.19 6.73 -19.23
C THR A 96 5.68 7.04 -17.83
N VAL A 97 6.86 6.56 -17.48
CA VAL A 97 7.46 6.79 -16.16
C VAL A 97 8.83 7.43 -16.31
N SER A 98 9.14 8.39 -15.47
CA SER A 98 10.47 8.98 -15.33
C SER A 98 11.39 8.05 -14.52
N GLU A 99 12.71 8.30 -14.57
CA GLU A 99 13.68 7.54 -13.77
C GLU A 99 13.34 7.59 -12.25
N GLY A 100 12.94 8.73 -11.73
CA GLY A 100 12.52 8.86 -10.34
C GLY A 100 11.30 8.03 -9.99
N GLU A 101 10.33 7.93 -10.92
CA GLU A 101 9.15 7.09 -10.74
C GLU A 101 9.47 5.61 -10.86
N LEU A 102 10.47 5.22 -11.68
CA LEU A 102 10.98 3.84 -11.71
C LEU A 102 11.58 3.44 -10.37
N VAL A 103 12.39 4.30 -9.76
CA VAL A 103 12.92 4.07 -8.40
C VAL A 103 11.78 3.95 -7.39
N ALA A 104 10.76 4.81 -7.47
CA ALA A 104 9.60 4.73 -6.59
C ALA A 104 8.80 3.42 -6.78
N LEU A 105 8.63 2.97 -8.04
CA LEU A 105 8.02 1.67 -8.34
C LEU A 105 8.84 0.51 -7.77
N LEU A 106 10.17 0.56 -7.86
CA LEU A 106 11.05 -0.42 -7.24
C LEU A 106 10.85 -0.48 -5.72
N VAL A 107 10.84 0.68 -5.06
CA VAL A 107 10.58 0.75 -3.61
C VAL A 107 9.22 0.16 -3.28
N ALA A 108 8.18 0.45 -4.08
CA ALA A 108 6.85 -0.12 -3.91
C ALA A 108 6.85 -1.65 -4.11
N GLN A 109 7.55 -2.17 -5.12
CA GLN A 109 7.72 -3.61 -5.35
C GLN A 109 8.37 -4.28 -4.14
N LYS A 110 9.45 -3.71 -3.65
CA LYS A 110 10.16 -4.24 -2.49
C LYS A 110 9.32 -4.14 -1.20
N ALA A 111 8.52 -3.08 -1.04
CA ALA A 111 7.55 -2.98 0.05
C ALA A 111 6.47 -4.07 -0.05
N VAL A 112 6.06 -4.49 -1.24
CA VAL A 112 5.13 -5.62 -1.46
C VAL A 112 5.77 -6.95 -1.06
N GLU A 113 7.07 -7.14 -1.23
CA GLU A 113 7.78 -8.36 -0.83
C GLU A 113 7.68 -8.67 0.68
N GLN A 114 7.48 -7.66 1.52
CA GLN A 114 7.24 -7.89 2.96
C GLN A 114 5.96 -8.68 3.26
N TYR A 115 5.02 -8.77 2.30
CA TYR A 115 3.81 -9.59 2.40
C TYR A 115 4.00 -11.03 1.89
N ARG A 116 5.24 -11.43 1.54
CA ARG A 116 5.56 -12.80 1.10
C ARG A 116 5.17 -13.82 2.19
N GLY A 117 4.55 -14.91 1.80
CA GLY A 117 4.02 -15.92 2.71
C GLY A 117 2.66 -15.58 3.34
N THR A 118 2.08 -14.41 3.05
CA THR A 118 0.73 -14.04 3.47
C THR A 118 -0.30 -14.28 2.36
N SER A 119 -1.58 -14.25 2.72
CA SER A 119 -2.68 -14.32 1.73
C SER A 119 -2.76 -13.10 0.80
N PHE A 120 -2.05 -12.01 1.12
CA PHE A 120 -1.94 -10.82 0.27
C PHE A 120 -0.89 -10.95 -0.84
N GLU A 121 0.04 -11.89 -0.75
CA GLU A 121 1.17 -12.04 -1.68
C GLU A 121 0.71 -12.11 -3.13
N LYS A 122 -0.12 -13.11 -3.46
CA LYS A 122 -0.58 -13.34 -4.84
C LYS A 122 -1.37 -12.15 -5.42
N PRO A 123 -2.39 -11.58 -4.73
CA PRO A 123 -3.10 -10.40 -5.21
C PRO A 123 -2.18 -9.20 -5.46
N LEU A 124 -1.24 -8.92 -4.56
CA LEU A 124 -0.30 -7.80 -4.69
C LEU A 124 0.68 -8.02 -5.85
N GLN A 125 1.26 -9.21 -5.98
CA GLN A 125 2.12 -9.56 -7.10
C GLN A 125 1.39 -9.45 -8.44
N THR A 126 0.15 -9.97 -8.52
CA THR A 126 -0.65 -9.88 -9.74
C THR A 126 -0.96 -8.44 -10.12
N ALA A 127 -1.32 -7.60 -9.15
CA ALA A 127 -1.58 -6.18 -9.39
C ALA A 127 -0.31 -5.45 -9.86
N PHE A 128 0.83 -5.71 -9.21
CA PHE A 128 2.10 -5.13 -9.59
C PHE A 128 2.56 -5.57 -10.98
N GLN A 129 2.45 -6.86 -11.31
CA GLN A 129 2.75 -7.38 -12.65
C GLN A 129 1.90 -6.70 -13.74
N LYS A 130 0.61 -6.43 -13.48
CA LYS A 130 -0.23 -5.67 -14.42
C LYS A 130 0.24 -4.23 -14.63
N LEU A 131 0.75 -3.58 -13.58
CA LEU A 131 1.36 -2.25 -13.70
C LEU A 131 2.63 -2.31 -14.54
N VAL A 132 3.55 -3.21 -14.21
CA VAL A 132 4.81 -3.38 -14.95
C VAL A 132 4.55 -3.71 -16.42
N SER A 133 3.60 -4.59 -16.72
CA SER A 133 3.25 -4.93 -18.11
C SER A 133 2.64 -3.78 -18.92
N SER A 134 2.22 -2.69 -18.29
CA SER A 134 1.75 -1.48 -18.96
C SER A 134 2.84 -0.41 -19.16
N LEU A 135 4.06 -0.67 -18.69
CA LEU A 135 5.23 0.18 -18.92
C LEU A 135 5.84 -0.08 -20.32
N THR A 136 6.74 0.80 -20.75
CA THR A 136 7.58 0.54 -21.93
C THR A 136 8.54 -0.62 -21.68
N ASP A 137 8.98 -1.31 -22.74
CA ASP A 137 9.95 -2.40 -22.62
C ASP A 137 11.25 -1.94 -21.94
N GLU A 138 11.72 -0.74 -22.26
CA GLU A 138 12.92 -0.14 -21.66
C GLU A 138 12.74 0.11 -20.15
N ALA A 139 11.58 0.64 -19.74
CA ALA A 139 11.25 0.86 -18.34
C ALA A 139 11.13 -0.46 -17.57
N SER A 140 10.56 -1.49 -18.17
CA SER A 140 10.44 -2.83 -17.57
C SER A 140 11.81 -3.50 -17.36
N ILE A 141 12.74 -3.39 -18.33
CA ILE A 141 14.11 -3.90 -18.21
C ILE A 141 14.86 -3.15 -17.11
N SER A 142 14.82 -1.82 -17.10
CA SER A 142 15.47 -0.99 -16.08
C SER A 142 14.93 -1.28 -14.67
N LEU A 143 13.64 -1.52 -14.53
CA LEU A 143 13.04 -1.90 -13.25
C LEU A 143 13.56 -3.27 -12.77
N HIS A 144 13.74 -4.23 -13.68
CA HIS A 144 14.29 -5.54 -13.35
C HIS A 144 15.75 -5.44 -12.90
N GLU A 145 16.59 -4.75 -13.63
CA GLU A 145 18.00 -4.53 -13.28
C GLU A 145 18.16 -3.83 -11.92
N LEU A 146 17.38 -2.76 -11.67
CA LEU A 146 17.36 -2.07 -10.39
C LEU A 146 16.90 -2.98 -9.24
N SER A 147 16.00 -3.95 -9.50
CA SER A 147 15.47 -4.84 -8.47
C SER A 147 16.52 -5.81 -7.91
N GLU A 148 17.56 -6.11 -8.67
CA GLU A 148 18.67 -6.95 -8.21
C GLU A 148 19.63 -6.20 -7.27
N ALA A 149 19.70 -4.87 -7.39
CA ALA A 149 20.59 -4.02 -6.60
C ALA A 149 20.03 -3.63 -5.22
N VAL A 150 18.72 -3.83 -4.97
CA VAL A 150 18.03 -3.36 -3.76
C VAL A 150 17.29 -4.50 -3.07
N SER A 151 17.53 -4.69 -1.77
CA SER A 151 16.78 -5.65 -0.95
C SER A 151 16.15 -5.00 0.27
N PHE A 152 14.96 -5.49 0.67
CA PHE A 152 14.30 -5.08 1.92
C PHE A 152 14.19 -6.29 2.84
N HIS A 153 14.61 -6.11 4.08
CA HIS A 153 14.46 -7.10 5.13
C HIS A 153 13.53 -6.53 6.21
N SER A 154 12.39 -7.18 6.43
CA SER A 154 11.51 -6.86 7.55
C SER A 154 11.53 -7.99 8.59
N ALA A 155 11.57 -7.62 9.85
CA ALA A 155 11.48 -8.58 10.95
C ALA A 155 10.02 -9.01 11.14
N GLY A 156 9.71 -10.24 10.75
CA GLY A 156 8.39 -10.86 10.93
C GLY A 156 7.35 -10.42 9.89
N VAL A 157 6.63 -11.40 9.34
CA VAL A 157 5.54 -11.17 8.38
C VAL A 157 4.21 -11.44 9.10
N PRO A 158 3.28 -10.47 9.16
CA PRO A 158 1.99 -10.69 9.79
C PRO A 158 1.19 -11.75 9.02
N ASN A 159 0.66 -12.73 9.74
CA ASN A 159 -0.23 -13.74 9.16
C ASN A 159 -1.60 -13.09 8.90
N GLY A 160 -1.83 -12.56 7.69
CA GLY A 160 -3.05 -11.84 7.32
C GLY A 160 -4.08 -12.75 6.66
N GLN A 161 -5.33 -12.72 7.14
CA GLN A 161 -6.45 -13.41 6.49
C GLN A 161 -7.14 -12.46 5.51
N ILE A 162 -6.92 -12.64 4.20
CA ILE A 162 -7.51 -11.76 3.17
C ILE A 162 -9.04 -11.74 3.23
N LYS A 163 -9.68 -12.88 3.51
CA LYS A 163 -11.14 -12.98 3.65
C LYS A 163 -11.67 -12.12 4.79
N VAL A 164 -10.98 -12.10 5.93
CA VAL A 164 -11.34 -11.24 7.07
C VAL A 164 -11.22 -9.77 6.66
N PHE A 165 -10.15 -9.41 5.99
CA PHE A 165 -9.92 -8.06 5.50
C PHE A 165 -11.00 -7.61 4.50
N GLU A 166 -11.36 -8.46 3.53
CA GLU A 166 -12.41 -8.17 2.53
C GLU A 166 -13.79 -7.93 3.18
N VAL A 167 -14.19 -8.82 4.11
CA VAL A 167 -15.46 -8.68 4.82
C VAL A 167 -15.49 -7.39 5.64
N LEU A 168 -14.42 -7.10 6.38
CA LEU A 168 -14.31 -5.89 7.19
C LEU A 168 -14.27 -4.63 6.32
N THR A 169 -13.53 -4.63 5.21
CA THR A 169 -13.50 -3.50 4.26
C THR A 169 -14.90 -3.21 3.71
N SER A 170 -15.61 -4.25 3.26
CA SER A 170 -16.98 -4.12 2.78
C SER A 170 -17.91 -3.55 3.86
N ALA A 171 -17.79 -4.01 5.10
CA ALA A 171 -18.61 -3.55 6.21
C ALA A 171 -18.31 -2.10 6.61
N VAL A 172 -17.05 -1.68 6.62
CA VAL A 172 -16.63 -0.28 6.84
C VAL A 172 -17.21 0.64 5.77
N MET A 173 -17.08 0.26 4.49
CA MET A 173 -17.60 1.05 3.36
C MET A 173 -19.12 1.19 3.39
N ALA A 174 -19.82 0.13 3.75
CA ALA A 174 -21.28 0.10 3.83
C ALA A 174 -21.83 0.61 5.17
N SER A 175 -20.98 0.95 6.16
CA SER A 175 -21.39 1.31 7.55
C SER A 175 -22.31 0.26 8.16
N GLN A 176 -21.90 -1.00 8.14
CA GLN A 176 -22.67 -2.15 8.64
C GLN A 176 -21.96 -2.85 9.79
N LEU A 177 -22.74 -3.27 10.81
CA LEU A 177 -22.21 -4.01 11.95
C LEU A 177 -21.58 -5.33 11.51
N VAL A 178 -20.50 -5.69 12.20
CA VAL A 178 -19.83 -6.98 12.05
C VAL A 178 -19.89 -7.78 13.34
N GLU A 179 -19.89 -9.10 13.20
CA GLU A 179 -19.75 -10.05 14.30
C GLU A 179 -18.56 -10.96 13.99
N PHE A 180 -17.72 -11.20 14.99
CA PHE A 180 -16.50 -12.00 14.82
C PHE A 180 -16.09 -12.68 16.12
N SER A 181 -15.39 -13.81 15.98
CA SER A 181 -14.71 -14.50 17.08
C SER A 181 -13.33 -13.87 17.28
N TYR A 182 -13.01 -13.43 18.48
CA TYR A 182 -11.80 -12.68 18.80
C TYR A 182 -11.05 -13.26 19.99
N LEU A 183 -9.78 -13.63 19.79
CA LEU A 183 -8.89 -14.04 20.85
C LEU A 183 -8.08 -12.85 21.37
N SER A 184 -8.46 -12.29 22.51
CA SER A 184 -7.71 -11.20 23.12
C SER A 184 -6.40 -11.71 23.76
N LEU A 185 -5.38 -10.82 23.91
CA LEU A 185 -4.06 -11.21 24.45
C LEU A 185 -4.07 -11.84 25.85
N ARG A 186 -5.10 -11.53 26.64
CA ARG A 186 -5.25 -12.00 28.03
C ARG A 186 -6.32 -13.08 28.19
N ALA A 187 -7.02 -13.40 27.12
CA ALA A 187 -8.07 -14.42 27.16
C ALA A 187 -7.51 -15.80 26.78
N SER A 188 -7.95 -16.84 27.45
CA SER A 188 -7.63 -18.23 27.13
C SER A 188 -8.52 -18.83 26.03
N LYS A 189 -9.64 -18.19 25.72
CA LYS A 189 -10.60 -18.63 24.71
C LYS A 189 -11.11 -17.45 23.90
N PRO A 190 -11.43 -17.67 22.61
CA PRO A 190 -12.06 -16.66 21.78
C PRO A 190 -13.42 -16.24 22.33
N GLU A 191 -13.75 -14.97 22.21
CA GLU A 191 -15.03 -14.40 22.58
C GLU A 191 -15.75 -13.86 21.35
N LEU A 192 -17.06 -14.06 21.27
CA LEU A 192 -17.87 -13.47 20.23
C LEU A 192 -17.99 -11.96 20.47
N ARG A 193 -17.63 -11.16 19.47
CA ARG A 193 -17.68 -9.71 19.48
C ARG A 193 -18.61 -9.20 18.40
N ARG A 194 -19.35 -8.15 18.72
CA ARG A 194 -20.13 -7.37 17.75
C ARG A 194 -19.64 -5.93 17.78
N ALA A 195 -19.25 -5.41 16.63
CA ALA A 195 -18.69 -4.06 16.54
C ALA A 195 -19.27 -3.28 15.37
N ALA A 196 -19.35 -1.95 15.56
CA ALA A 196 -19.52 -1.00 14.46
C ALA A 196 -18.13 -0.67 13.90
N PRO A 197 -17.76 -1.14 12.70
CA PRO A 197 -16.43 -0.98 12.14
C PRO A 197 -16.27 0.43 11.57
N TYR A 198 -15.40 1.25 12.17
CA TYR A 198 -15.19 2.63 11.72
C TYR A 198 -14.04 2.77 10.73
N HIS A 199 -12.95 2.02 10.93
CA HIS A 199 -11.74 2.16 10.11
C HIS A 199 -10.85 0.91 10.17
N LEU A 200 -10.11 0.65 9.07
CA LEU A 200 -9.02 -0.32 9.05
C LEU A 200 -7.68 0.43 8.98
N ALA A 201 -6.82 0.20 9.94
CA ALA A 201 -5.49 0.82 10.04
C ALA A 201 -4.39 -0.23 9.94
N CYS A 202 -3.34 0.06 9.16
CA CYS A 202 -2.10 -0.70 9.20
C CYS A 202 -1.10 0.06 10.09
N ILE A 203 -0.68 -0.56 11.20
CA ILE A 203 0.22 0.03 12.18
C ILE A 203 1.35 -0.96 12.43
N ASN A 204 2.59 -0.53 12.20
CA ASN A 204 3.77 -1.42 12.33
C ASN A 204 3.60 -2.72 11.55
N ASN A 205 3.13 -2.62 10.31
CA ASN A 205 2.88 -3.73 9.40
C ASN A 205 1.80 -4.74 9.87
N GLN A 206 0.98 -4.39 10.84
CA GLN A 206 -0.14 -5.19 11.32
C GLN A 206 -1.46 -4.48 11.10
N TRP A 207 -2.47 -5.19 10.58
CA TRP A 207 -3.79 -4.64 10.35
C TRP A 207 -4.67 -4.71 11.59
N TYR A 208 -5.39 -3.62 11.83
CA TYR A 208 -6.32 -3.45 12.93
C TYR A 208 -7.67 -2.94 12.44
N LEU A 209 -8.74 -3.48 13.01
CA LEU A 209 -10.06 -2.89 12.97
C LEU A 209 -10.21 -1.92 14.14
N ILE A 210 -10.55 -0.68 13.84
CA ILE A 210 -10.97 0.33 14.82
C ILE A 210 -12.48 0.42 14.75
N GLY A 211 -13.17 0.19 15.87
CA GLY A 211 -14.62 0.21 15.89
C GLY A 211 -15.20 0.27 17.31
N ASP A 212 -16.47 0.58 17.39
CA ASP A 212 -17.21 0.59 18.66
C ASP A 212 -17.65 -0.84 19.01
N ASP A 213 -17.12 -1.35 20.14
CA ASP A 213 -17.50 -2.66 20.68
C ASP A 213 -18.87 -2.53 21.36
N GLN A 214 -19.90 -3.07 20.70
CA GLN A 214 -21.29 -2.96 21.13
C GLN A 214 -21.55 -3.57 22.51
N ALA A 215 -20.76 -4.56 22.93
CA ALA A 215 -20.91 -5.18 24.24
C ALA A 215 -20.31 -4.32 25.36
N ARG A 216 -19.35 -3.45 25.02
CA ARG A 216 -18.62 -2.63 26.01
C ARG A 216 -18.93 -1.13 25.88
N GLY A 217 -19.60 -0.70 24.81
CA GLY A 217 -19.92 0.70 24.54
C GLY A 217 -18.70 1.58 24.44
N GLN A 218 -17.60 1.05 23.91
CA GLN A 218 -16.30 1.73 23.83
C GLN A 218 -15.62 1.50 22.48
N LEU A 219 -14.94 2.54 22.01
CA LEU A 219 -14.06 2.40 20.86
C LEU A 219 -12.91 1.46 21.20
N ARG A 220 -12.64 0.51 20.31
CA ARG A 220 -11.57 -0.50 20.48
C ARG A 220 -10.84 -0.78 19.21
N THR A 221 -9.61 -1.27 19.38
CA THR A 221 -8.72 -1.70 18.31
C THR A 221 -8.57 -3.22 18.36
N PHE A 222 -8.94 -3.91 17.25
CA PHE A 222 -8.91 -5.36 17.13
C PHE A 222 -7.88 -5.74 16.07
N ALA A 223 -6.83 -6.48 16.44
CA ALA A 223 -5.87 -7.00 15.46
C ALA A 223 -6.54 -8.05 14.56
N LEU A 224 -6.43 -7.91 13.25
CA LEU A 224 -7.06 -8.83 12.29
C LEU A 224 -6.53 -10.26 12.43
N THR A 225 -5.26 -10.42 12.79
CA THR A 225 -4.62 -11.73 13.02
C THR A 225 -5.23 -12.53 14.17
N ARG A 226 -6.01 -11.88 15.03
CA ARG A 226 -6.70 -12.49 16.18
C ARG A 226 -8.21 -12.66 15.95
N ILE A 227 -8.68 -12.39 14.74
CA ILE A 227 -10.06 -12.63 14.29
C ILE A 227 -10.09 -13.99 13.60
N GLU A 228 -10.77 -14.96 14.19
CA GLU A 228 -10.86 -16.32 13.63
C GLU A 228 -11.95 -16.45 12.56
N SER A 229 -13.08 -15.78 12.79
CA SER A 229 -14.23 -15.77 11.87
C SER A 229 -14.87 -14.38 11.90
N VAL A 230 -15.38 -13.93 10.75
CA VAL A 230 -16.09 -12.65 10.66
C VAL A 230 -17.29 -12.77 9.74
N ARG A 231 -18.38 -12.14 10.09
CA ARG A 231 -19.58 -11.96 9.26
C ARG A 231 -20.10 -10.54 9.30
N ASN A 232 -20.52 -10.04 8.16
CA ASN A 232 -21.22 -8.78 8.05
C ASN A 232 -22.71 -9.04 8.38
N LEU A 233 -23.24 -8.37 9.39
CA LEU A 233 -24.62 -8.53 9.84
C LEU A 233 -25.64 -7.83 8.95
N LYS A 234 -25.20 -6.97 8.01
CA LYS A 234 -26.06 -6.14 7.16
C LYS A 234 -26.95 -5.15 7.93
N ILE A 235 -26.64 -4.92 9.21
CA ILE A 235 -27.33 -3.97 10.08
C ILE A 235 -26.59 -2.63 9.97
N PRO A 236 -27.25 -1.57 9.51
CA PRO A 236 -26.61 -0.26 9.39
C PRO A 236 -26.34 0.36 10.76
N PHE A 237 -25.26 1.13 10.87
CA PHE A 237 -24.98 1.99 12.02
C PHE A 237 -24.64 3.41 11.56
N LYS A 238 -24.76 4.37 12.45
CA LYS A 238 -24.32 5.75 12.19
C LYS A 238 -22.98 5.98 12.86
N ARG A 239 -21.96 6.25 12.06
CA ARG A 239 -20.63 6.62 12.55
C ARG A 239 -20.70 8.02 13.19
N PRO A 240 -20.10 8.25 14.39
CA PRO A 240 -20.03 9.57 15.01
C PRO A 240 -19.35 10.57 14.10
N ALA A 241 -19.92 11.78 13.97
CA ALA A 241 -19.39 12.82 13.08
C ALA A 241 -18.02 13.37 13.54
N ASP A 242 -17.73 13.28 14.82
CA ASP A 242 -16.50 13.70 15.47
C ASP A 242 -15.39 12.62 15.47
N PHE A 243 -15.70 11.41 15.00
CA PHE A 243 -14.71 10.35 14.89
C PHE A 243 -13.61 10.74 13.89
N SER A 244 -12.37 10.75 14.36
CA SER A 244 -11.19 11.03 13.56
C SER A 244 -10.09 10.02 13.90
N VAL A 245 -9.77 9.17 12.94
CA VAL A 245 -8.62 8.24 13.01
C VAL A 245 -7.32 9.00 13.26
N THR A 246 -7.13 10.13 12.59
CA THR A 246 -5.92 10.95 12.76
C THR A 246 -5.79 11.45 14.21
N LYS A 247 -6.89 11.89 14.84
CA LYS A 247 -6.87 12.30 16.26
C LYS A 247 -6.59 11.11 17.18
N MET A 248 -7.21 9.96 16.94
CA MET A 248 -7.03 8.75 17.71
C MET A 248 -5.59 8.25 17.65
N LEU A 249 -5.05 8.05 16.45
CA LEU A 249 -3.69 7.56 16.26
C LEU A 249 -2.62 8.60 16.62
N SER A 250 -2.94 9.89 16.59
CA SER A 250 -1.98 10.96 16.91
C SER A 250 -1.59 11.04 18.38
N GLY A 251 -2.35 10.44 19.26
CA GLY A 251 -2.05 10.35 20.69
C GLY A 251 -1.42 9.02 21.08
N SER A 252 -1.42 8.02 20.21
CA SER A 252 -0.86 6.70 20.47
C SER A 252 0.60 6.66 20.00
N PHE A 253 1.45 5.91 20.71
CA PHE A 253 2.80 5.63 20.26
C PHE A 253 2.79 4.66 19.06
N ALA A 254 1.90 3.66 19.09
CA ALA A 254 1.63 2.76 17.98
C ALA A 254 0.12 2.37 17.91
N ALA A 255 -0.22 1.11 18.22
CA ALA A 255 -1.55 0.54 17.97
C ALA A 255 -2.51 0.63 19.15
N PHE A 256 -2.01 0.86 20.36
CA PHE A 256 -2.84 0.83 21.56
C PHE A 256 -3.29 2.24 21.93
N GLU A 257 -4.59 2.37 22.17
CA GLU A 257 -5.18 3.59 22.68
C GLU A 257 -4.82 3.75 24.16
N ALA A 258 -4.44 4.97 24.55
CA ALA A 258 -4.26 5.32 25.93
C ALA A 258 -5.28 6.41 26.31
N ASP A 259 -5.85 6.29 27.48
CA ASP A 259 -6.90 7.20 28.00
C ASP A 259 -6.49 8.68 27.95
N ARG A 260 -5.21 8.98 28.09
CA ARG A 260 -4.67 10.35 28.06
C ARG A 260 -3.25 10.40 27.51
N THR A 261 -2.98 11.40 26.67
CA THR A 261 -1.60 11.73 26.30
C THR A 261 -0.91 12.44 27.45
N ARG A 262 0.31 12.01 27.77
CA ARG A 262 1.16 12.61 28.80
C ARG A 262 2.54 12.96 28.24
N ARG A 263 3.23 13.83 28.92
CA ARG A 263 4.64 14.08 28.66
C ARG A 263 5.44 12.87 29.11
N VAL A 264 6.20 12.28 28.18
CA VAL A 264 7.14 11.19 28.44
C VAL A 264 8.52 11.71 28.11
N ARG A 265 9.46 11.54 29.06
CA ARG A 265 10.87 11.88 28.89
C ARG A 265 11.71 10.63 29.12
N ILE A 266 12.57 10.34 28.18
CA ILE A 266 13.43 9.17 28.17
C ILE A 266 14.85 9.63 27.89
N TRP A 267 15.76 9.24 28.74
CA TRP A 267 17.20 9.40 28.56
C TRP A 267 17.74 8.23 27.73
N PHE A 268 18.68 8.53 26.84
CA PHE A 268 19.42 7.55 26.06
C PHE A 268 20.92 7.86 26.15
N ASP A 269 21.75 6.85 26.31
CA ASP A 269 23.20 6.99 26.28
C ASP A 269 23.72 7.33 24.87
N ALA A 270 25.04 7.49 24.75
CA ALA A 270 25.68 7.87 23.47
C ALA A 270 25.50 6.82 22.36
N PHE A 271 25.32 5.54 22.69
CA PHE A 271 25.08 4.48 21.72
C PHE A 271 23.65 4.59 21.15
N ALA A 272 22.65 4.55 22.02
CA ALA A 272 21.25 4.61 21.61
C ALA A 272 20.87 5.99 21.04
N ALA A 273 21.51 7.07 21.50
CA ALA A 273 21.27 8.42 21.02
C ALA A 273 21.41 8.57 19.50
N ARG A 274 22.39 7.92 18.89
CA ARG A 274 22.61 7.92 17.45
C ARG A 274 21.43 7.30 16.73
N LEU A 275 21.03 6.08 17.09
CA LEU A 275 19.94 5.33 16.47
C LEU A 275 18.57 6.01 16.68
N VAL A 276 18.35 6.55 17.88
CA VAL A 276 17.10 7.28 18.20
C VAL A 276 16.97 8.55 17.36
N SER A 277 18.09 9.26 17.15
CA SER A 277 18.09 10.52 16.39
C SER A 277 17.89 10.33 14.89
N GLU A 278 18.15 9.14 14.33
CA GLU A 278 17.95 8.83 12.89
C GLU A 278 16.48 8.73 12.48
N ARG A 279 15.54 8.63 13.43
CA ARG A 279 14.13 8.38 13.15
C ARG A 279 13.21 9.35 13.85
N GLN A 280 12.10 9.64 13.18
CA GLN A 280 10.98 10.31 13.83
C GLN A 280 10.01 9.27 14.40
N TRP A 281 10.09 9.03 15.72
CA TRP A 281 9.27 8.06 16.45
C TRP A 281 7.84 8.56 16.69
N HIS A 282 7.70 9.86 16.93
CA HIS A 282 6.40 10.50 17.10
C HIS A 282 6.45 11.95 16.63
N LYS A 283 5.34 12.47 16.09
CA LYS A 283 5.25 13.85 15.59
C LYS A 283 5.53 14.94 16.64
N SER A 284 5.31 14.64 17.94
CA SER A 284 5.56 15.56 19.05
C SER A 284 6.95 15.39 19.66
N GLN A 285 7.83 14.57 19.07
CA GLN A 285 9.15 14.36 19.64
C GLN A 285 10.01 15.61 19.61
N GLN A 286 10.76 15.78 20.68
CA GLN A 286 11.84 16.75 20.83
C GLN A 286 13.06 16.04 21.38
N ILE A 287 14.20 16.25 20.75
CA ILE A 287 15.47 15.67 21.16
C ILE A 287 16.35 16.78 21.68
N ARG A 288 16.93 16.60 22.87
CA ARG A 288 17.86 17.52 23.51
C ARG A 288 19.15 16.77 23.88
N ALA A 289 20.27 17.26 23.40
CA ALA A 289 21.59 16.78 23.84
C ALA A 289 21.84 17.19 25.31
N ILE A 290 22.36 16.25 26.12
CA ILE A 290 22.60 16.45 27.55
C ILE A 290 24.05 16.16 28.01
N GLY A 291 24.98 16.14 27.05
CA GLY A 291 26.41 15.93 27.29
C GLY A 291 26.84 14.48 27.05
N GLU A 292 28.14 14.28 26.87
CA GLU A 292 28.78 12.97 26.66
C GLU A 292 28.17 12.12 25.56
N GLY A 293 27.53 12.77 24.55
CA GLY A 293 26.83 12.10 23.44
C GLY A 293 25.43 11.54 23.79
N ALA A 294 24.98 11.70 25.04
CA ALA A 294 23.66 11.28 25.48
C ALA A 294 22.57 12.27 25.08
N ILE A 295 21.33 11.82 24.96
CA ILE A 295 20.17 12.65 24.64
C ILE A 295 19.01 12.42 25.61
N GLU A 296 18.14 13.39 25.66
CA GLU A 296 16.80 13.29 26.23
C GLU A 296 15.76 13.40 25.11
N LEU A 297 14.96 12.36 24.93
CA LEU A 297 13.80 12.35 24.05
C LEU A 297 12.56 12.70 24.86
N THR A 298 11.86 13.77 24.47
CA THR A 298 10.56 14.17 25.02
C THR A 298 9.48 13.95 24.00
N MET A 299 8.36 13.31 24.41
CA MET A 299 7.18 13.10 23.56
C MET A 299 5.90 13.37 24.38
N ARG A 300 4.80 13.73 23.67
CA ARG A 300 3.45 13.76 24.25
C ARG A 300 2.65 12.60 23.65
N VAL A 301 2.61 11.48 24.37
CA VAL A 301 2.04 10.21 23.90
C VAL A 301 1.19 9.56 24.99
N GLY A 302 0.32 8.69 24.57
CA GLY A 302 -0.35 7.77 25.47
C GLY A 302 0.62 6.72 26.01
N VAL A 303 0.55 6.45 27.29
CA VAL A 303 1.38 5.42 27.93
C VAL A 303 0.66 4.08 27.83
N ALA A 304 1.03 3.30 26.83
CA ALA A 304 0.44 2.02 26.47
C ALA A 304 1.52 0.92 26.34
N PRO A 305 1.13 -0.37 26.29
CA PRO A 305 2.08 -1.49 26.27
C PRO A 305 3.11 -1.45 25.14
N ASP A 306 2.78 -0.86 24.01
CA ASP A 306 3.68 -0.70 22.86
C ASP A 306 4.85 0.25 23.17
N LEU A 307 4.59 1.35 23.88
CA LEU A 307 5.64 2.25 24.36
C LEU A 307 6.54 1.55 25.37
N GLU A 308 5.97 0.78 26.31
CA GLU A 308 6.73 0.03 27.30
C GLU A 308 7.64 -1.01 26.63
N SER A 309 7.12 -1.76 25.68
CA SER A 309 7.88 -2.75 24.90
C SER A 309 8.99 -2.10 24.09
N TRP A 310 8.75 -0.92 23.51
CA TRP A 310 9.75 -0.18 22.76
C TRP A 310 10.89 0.30 23.67
N ILE A 311 10.57 0.82 24.86
CA ILE A 311 11.57 1.25 25.85
C ILE A 311 12.42 0.06 26.30
N LEU A 312 11.78 -1.06 26.65
CA LEU A 312 12.48 -2.28 27.10
C LEU A 312 13.38 -2.88 26.00
N GLY A 313 13.04 -2.68 24.74
CA GLY A 313 13.86 -3.10 23.59
C GLY A 313 15.22 -2.40 23.48
N TRP A 314 15.43 -1.28 24.18
CA TRP A 314 16.71 -0.59 24.24
C TRP A 314 17.65 -1.13 25.34
N GLY A 315 17.15 -2.05 26.18
CA GLY A 315 17.96 -2.63 27.27
C GLY A 315 18.39 -1.59 28.29
N ASP A 316 19.66 -1.58 28.61
CA ASP A 316 20.31 -0.65 29.58
C ASP A 316 20.67 0.70 28.99
N HIS A 317 20.48 0.86 27.65
CA HIS A 317 20.76 2.11 26.92
C HIS A 317 19.66 3.18 27.09
N ALA A 318 18.53 2.85 27.76
CA ALA A 318 17.40 3.75 27.94
C ALA A 318 16.95 3.84 29.41
N GLN A 319 16.61 5.05 29.85
CA GLN A 319 16.03 5.29 31.17
C GLN A 319 14.82 6.21 31.09
N VAL A 320 13.68 5.78 31.64
CA VAL A 320 12.50 6.63 31.78
C VAL A 320 12.74 7.68 32.88
N ILE A 321 12.70 8.96 32.50
CA ILE A 321 12.79 10.09 33.43
C ILE A 321 11.40 10.46 33.93
N GLU A 322 10.43 10.57 33.02
CA GLU A 322 9.04 10.89 33.29
C GLU A 322 8.10 10.10 32.39
N PRO A 323 6.89 9.74 32.85
CA PRO A 323 6.37 9.94 34.20
C PRO A 323 6.80 8.82 35.16
N ALA A 324 6.68 9.08 36.46
CA ALA A 324 7.14 8.15 37.51
C ALA A 324 6.43 6.79 37.48
N ASP A 325 5.14 6.75 37.18
CA ASP A 325 4.38 5.49 37.09
C ASP A 325 4.85 4.61 35.90
N LEU A 326 5.21 5.19 34.77
CA LEU A 326 5.83 4.45 33.66
C LEU A 326 7.20 3.91 34.09
N ARG A 327 8.03 4.74 34.71
CA ARG A 327 9.34 4.32 35.22
C ARG A 327 9.19 3.14 36.19
N ASN A 328 8.23 3.21 37.14
CA ASN A 328 7.99 2.14 38.10
C ASN A 328 7.53 0.83 37.42
N ARG A 329 6.68 0.90 36.38
CA ARG A 329 6.26 -0.29 35.63
C ARG A 329 7.44 -0.91 34.87
N ILE A 330 8.25 -0.11 34.21
CA ILE A 330 9.47 -0.59 33.53
C ILE A 330 10.42 -1.25 34.52
N SER A 331 10.68 -0.61 35.69
CA SER A 331 11.52 -1.18 36.74
C SER A 331 10.97 -2.52 37.24
N SER A 332 9.69 -2.62 37.55
CA SER A 332 9.05 -3.87 37.98
C SER A 332 9.13 -4.97 36.88
N THR A 333 9.01 -4.61 35.63
CA THR A 333 9.14 -5.55 34.50
C THR A 333 10.58 -6.06 34.41
N ILE A 334 11.59 -5.18 34.54
CA ILE A 334 13.01 -5.56 34.53
C ILE A 334 13.34 -6.51 35.69
N GLN A 335 12.84 -6.22 36.89
CA GLN A 335 13.02 -7.12 38.06
C GLN A 335 12.39 -8.50 37.81
N SER A 336 11.19 -8.54 37.23
CA SER A 336 10.50 -9.78 36.85
C SER A 336 11.25 -10.54 35.75
N MET A 337 11.89 -9.83 34.83
CA MET A 337 12.76 -10.44 33.82
C MET A 337 14.00 -11.01 34.43
N ALA A 338 14.73 -10.25 35.26
CA ALA A 338 15.95 -10.69 35.90
C ALA A 338 15.74 -11.95 36.79
N ALA A 339 14.56 -12.07 37.41
CA ALA A 339 14.23 -13.25 38.23
C ALA A 339 13.98 -14.52 37.39
N ARG A 340 13.97 -14.46 36.05
CA ARG A 340 13.79 -15.62 35.15
C ARG A 340 15.13 -16.12 34.58
N TYR A 341 16.15 -15.32 34.67
CA TYR A 341 17.54 -15.65 34.26
C TYR A 341 18.46 -15.83 35.47
#